data_f322c616ba270de11739d950bca5ece5
#
_entry.id   f322c616ba270de11739d950bca5ece5
#
_cell.length_a   1.000
_cell.length_b   1.000
_cell.length_c   1.000
_cell.angle_alpha   90.00
_cell.angle_beta   90.00
_cell.angle_gamma   90.00
#
_symmetry.space_group_name_H-M   'P 1'
#
loop_
_entity.id
_entity.type
_entity.pdbx_description
1 polymer ?
#
loop_
_entity_poly.entity_id
_entity_poly.type
_entity_poly.pdbx_seq_one_letter_code
_entity_poly.pdbx_strand_id
1 'polypeptide(L)'
;MEFTPLEQFYNVRVFLDSNANVVGYYFDISAGNGEENNIPYYDDLYLDVIYYPNEVGLIKVEDEDELLEALNNGLITIEEYNLACNMCENLIEEIKKNENIFINMDKKKLIQRYFI
;
A
#
# COMPACT_ATOMS: atom_id res chain seq x y z
N MET A 1 9.76 7.12 -4.01
CA MET A 1 9.18 7.85 -2.85
C MET A 1 8.36 6.87 -2.02
N GLU A 2 8.51 6.90 -0.72
CA GLU A 2 7.79 6.03 0.20
C GLU A 2 6.99 6.87 1.21
N PHE A 3 5.74 6.46 1.47
CA PHE A 3 4.84 7.14 2.38
C PHE A 3 4.22 6.15 3.35
N THR A 4 4.19 6.50 4.64
CA THR A 4 3.54 5.72 5.69
C THR A 4 2.41 6.55 6.31
N PRO A 5 1.24 6.64 5.63
CA PRO A 5 0.14 7.48 6.10
C PRO A 5 -0.47 6.93 7.38
N LEU A 6 -0.55 7.75 8.44
CA LEU A 6 -0.98 7.33 9.78
C LEU A 6 -2.42 6.82 9.85
N GLU A 7 -3.29 7.33 8.99
CA GLU A 7 -4.72 6.98 9.02
C GLU A 7 -5.11 5.87 8.05
N GLN A 8 -4.12 5.23 7.42
CA GLN A 8 -4.36 4.18 6.43
C GLN A 8 -3.79 2.84 6.91
N PHE A 9 -4.25 1.77 6.28
CA PHE A 9 -3.80 0.41 6.54
C PHE A 9 -2.87 -0.08 5.42
N TYR A 10 -2.02 0.81 4.93
CA TYR A 10 -1.00 0.47 3.95
C TYR A 10 0.17 1.46 4.04
N ASN A 11 1.33 0.99 3.61
CA ASN A 11 2.47 1.83 3.26
C ASN A 11 2.53 1.88 1.73
N VAL A 12 2.83 3.01 1.14
CA VAL A 12 2.87 3.14 -0.31
C VAL A 12 4.24 3.61 -0.80
N ARG A 13 4.76 2.92 -1.82
CA ARG A 13 5.97 3.32 -2.53
C ARG A 13 5.60 3.70 -3.96
N VAL A 14 6.02 4.87 -4.37
CA VAL A 14 5.77 5.40 -5.71
C VAL A 14 7.07 5.31 -6.50
N PHE A 15 7.06 4.57 -7.60
CA PHE A 15 8.21 4.38 -8.46
C PHE A 15 8.13 5.29 -9.67
N LEU A 16 9.22 6.03 -9.91
CA LEU A 16 9.33 7.00 -11.01
C LEU A 16 10.38 6.54 -12.01
N ASP A 17 10.17 6.88 -13.29
CA ASP A 17 11.19 6.66 -14.32
C ASP A 17 12.20 7.83 -14.34
N SER A 18 13.15 7.81 -15.28
CA SER A 18 14.18 8.85 -15.42
C SER A 18 13.61 10.21 -15.78
N ASN A 19 12.38 10.28 -16.30
CA ASN A 19 11.69 11.52 -16.64
C ASN A 19 10.73 11.96 -15.52
N ALA A 20 10.80 11.29 -14.36
CA ALA A 20 9.96 11.54 -13.20
C ALA A 20 8.47 11.27 -13.46
N ASN A 21 8.15 10.38 -14.38
CA ASN A 21 6.80 9.88 -14.59
C ASN A 21 6.56 8.65 -13.71
N VAL A 22 5.34 8.50 -13.18
CA VAL A 22 5.02 7.37 -12.32
C VAL A 22 4.95 6.09 -13.15
N VAL A 23 5.74 5.09 -12.76
CA VAL A 23 5.75 3.75 -13.35
C VAL A 23 4.80 2.83 -12.59
N GLY A 24 4.77 2.93 -11.26
CA GLY A 24 3.93 2.08 -10.45
C GLY A 24 3.76 2.57 -9.02
N TYR A 25 2.69 2.09 -8.40
CA TYR A 25 2.38 2.30 -6.99
C TYR A 25 2.38 0.95 -6.30
N TYR A 26 3.22 0.78 -5.28
CA TYR A 26 3.32 -0.45 -4.49
C TYR A 26 2.75 -0.18 -3.10
N PHE A 27 1.63 -0.83 -2.81
CA PHE A 27 0.96 -0.72 -1.52
C PHE A 27 1.23 -1.98 -0.70
N ASP A 28 1.93 -1.82 0.41
CA ASP A 28 2.14 -2.90 1.38
C ASP A 28 1.00 -2.83 2.41
N ILE A 29 0.14 -3.83 2.44
CA ILE A 29 -1.00 -3.85 3.38
C ILE A 29 -0.47 -3.98 4.81
N SER A 30 -1.02 -3.20 5.74
CA SER A 30 -0.59 -3.20 7.13
C SER A 30 -1.76 -3.39 8.10
N ALA A 31 -1.45 -3.81 9.33
CA ALA A 31 -2.42 -3.88 10.42
C ALA A 31 -2.68 -2.50 11.05
N GLY A 32 -1.92 -1.50 10.63
CA GLY A 32 -2.02 -0.13 11.10
C GLY A 32 -0.67 0.55 10.97
N ASN A 33 -0.70 1.83 10.74
CA ASN A 33 0.49 2.67 10.65
C ASN A 33 0.60 3.51 11.91
N GLY A 34 1.82 3.79 12.35
CA GLY A 34 2.07 4.57 13.54
C GLY A 34 3.34 5.38 13.46
N GLU A 35 3.65 6.02 14.57
CA GLU A 35 4.83 6.86 14.70
C GLU A 35 5.39 6.67 16.10
N GLU A 36 6.69 6.43 16.20
CA GLU A 36 7.39 6.30 17.47
C GLU A 36 8.66 7.15 17.41
N ASN A 37 8.81 8.06 18.36
CA ASN A 37 9.93 9.02 18.40
C ASN A 37 10.10 9.78 17.09
N ASN A 38 8.98 10.17 16.46
CA ASN A 38 8.90 10.84 15.16
C ASN A 38 9.38 10.00 13.98
N ILE A 39 9.51 8.68 14.17
CA ILE A 39 9.86 7.74 13.11
C ILE A 39 8.60 6.98 12.70
N PRO A 40 8.16 7.08 11.43
CA PRO A 40 7.00 6.32 10.98
C PRO A 40 7.28 4.82 10.91
N TYR A 41 6.30 4.01 11.28
CA TYR A 41 6.36 2.56 11.15
C TYR A 41 5.02 2.00 10.69
N TYR A 42 5.03 0.76 10.20
CA TYR A 42 3.80 0.04 9.87
C TYR A 42 3.97 -1.46 10.17
N ASP A 43 2.86 -2.09 10.55
CA ASP A 43 2.83 -3.54 10.83
C ASP A 43 2.45 -4.28 9.55
N ASP A 44 3.43 -4.84 8.86
CA ASP A 44 3.24 -5.52 7.57
C ASP A 44 2.36 -6.77 7.72
N LEU A 45 1.32 -6.89 6.89
CA LEU A 45 0.43 -8.05 6.80
C LEU A 45 0.63 -8.84 5.51
N TYR A 46 1.85 -8.87 4.99
CA TYR A 46 2.31 -9.74 3.89
C TYR A 46 1.76 -9.41 2.50
N LEU A 47 0.50 -8.99 2.36
CA LEU A 47 -0.09 -8.72 1.04
C LEU A 47 0.44 -7.41 0.45
N ASP A 48 0.76 -7.46 -0.84
CA ASP A 48 1.14 -6.30 -1.63
C ASP A 48 0.14 -6.11 -2.76
N VAL A 49 -0.30 -4.87 -2.97
CA VAL A 49 -1.12 -4.47 -4.12
C VAL A 49 -0.28 -3.57 -4.99
N ILE A 50 -0.12 -3.93 -6.26
CA ILE A 50 0.70 -3.19 -7.21
C ILE A 50 -0.21 -2.66 -8.31
N TYR A 51 -0.14 -1.35 -8.56
CA TYR A 51 -0.90 -0.70 -9.61
C TYR A 51 0.04 -0.07 -10.64
N TYR A 52 -0.14 -0.46 -11.91
CA TYR A 52 0.62 0.06 -13.04
C TYR A 52 -0.30 0.95 -13.89
N PRO A 53 -0.27 2.28 -13.72
CA PRO A 53 -1.20 3.17 -14.41
C PRO A 53 -1.02 3.19 -15.93
N ASN A 54 0.21 2.92 -16.42
CA ASN A 54 0.53 2.96 -17.86
C ASN A 54 0.26 1.63 -18.58
N GLU A 55 -0.18 0.60 -17.88
CA GLU A 55 -0.49 -0.72 -18.44
C GLU A 55 -1.98 -1.02 -18.38
N VAL A 56 -2.80 -0.08 -18.87
CA VAL A 56 -4.26 -0.17 -18.89
C VAL A 56 -4.85 -0.42 -17.50
N GLY A 57 -4.25 0.23 -16.49
CA GLY A 57 -4.71 0.11 -15.11
C GLY A 57 -4.52 -1.29 -14.51
N LEU A 58 -3.42 -1.97 -14.86
CA LEU A 58 -3.13 -3.29 -14.34
C LEU A 58 -2.95 -3.27 -12.82
N ILE A 59 -3.71 -4.11 -12.12
CA ILE A 59 -3.61 -4.29 -10.67
C ILE A 59 -3.18 -5.72 -10.40
N LYS A 60 -2.12 -5.89 -9.59
CA LYS A 60 -1.64 -7.21 -9.15
C LYS A 60 -1.69 -7.30 -7.64
N VAL A 61 -2.01 -8.50 -7.14
CA VAL A 61 -1.90 -8.82 -5.71
C VAL A 61 -0.81 -9.86 -5.57
N GLU A 62 0.15 -9.62 -4.68
CA GLU A 62 1.27 -10.53 -4.44
C GLU A 62 1.29 -11.02 -2.99
N ASP A 63 1.95 -12.16 -2.78
CA ASP A 63 2.22 -12.75 -1.46
C ASP A 63 0.99 -13.28 -0.72
N GLU A 64 -0.06 -13.65 -1.45
CA GLU A 64 -1.24 -14.29 -0.86
C GLU A 64 -0.88 -15.62 -0.20
N ASP A 65 0.05 -16.38 -0.78
CA ASP A 65 0.55 -17.63 -0.23
C ASP A 65 1.36 -17.41 1.07
N GLU A 66 2.13 -16.34 1.15
CA GLU A 66 2.86 -15.98 2.37
C GLU A 66 1.91 -15.61 3.52
N LEU A 67 0.83 -14.91 3.21
CA LEU A 67 -0.19 -14.58 4.19
C LEU A 67 -0.86 -15.85 4.76
N LEU A 68 -1.24 -16.78 3.88
CA LEU A 68 -1.85 -18.04 4.28
C LEU A 68 -0.88 -18.89 5.11
N GLU A 69 0.38 -18.95 4.70
CA GLU A 69 1.43 -19.66 5.44
C GLU A 69 1.62 -19.07 6.83
N ALA A 70 1.62 -17.74 6.96
CA ALA A 70 1.74 -17.07 8.25
C ALA A 70 0.58 -17.43 9.17
N LEU A 71 -0.64 -17.51 8.64
CA LEU A 71 -1.81 -17.96 9.41
C LEU A 71 -1.65 -19.41 9.87
N ASN A 72 -1.25 -20.31 8.97
CA ASN A 72 -1.09 -21.73 9.26
C ASN A 72 0.02 -21.99 10.28
N ASN A 73 1.05 -21.17 10.31
CA ASN A 73 2.17 -21.26 11.23
C ASN A 73 1.95 -20.52 12.55
N GLY A 74 0.77 -19.91 12.74
CA GLY A 74 0.45 -19.19 13.96
C GLY A 74 1.17 -17.87 14.15
N LEU A 75 1.75 -17.32 13.08
CA LEU A 75 2.46 -16.01 13.12
C LEU A 75 1.49 -14.84 13.13
N ILE A 76 0.28 -15.05 12.60
CA ILE A 76 -0.82 -14.09 12.64
C ILE A 76 -2.09 -14.78 13.09
N THR A 77 -3.04 -14.00 13.59
CA THR A 77 -4.36 -14.50 13.99
C THR A 77 -5.29 -14.55 12.78
N ILE A 78 -6.42 -15.26 12.94
CA ILE A 78 -7.48 -15.27 11.90
C ILE A 78 -8.05 -13.87 11.70
N GLU A 79 -8.13 -13.06 12.75
CA GLU A 79 -8.58 -11.68 12.69
C GLU A 79 -7.64 -10.84 11.82
N GLU A 80 -6.32 -11.02 12.00
CA GLU A 80 -5.31 -10.33 11.21
C GLU A 80 -5.34 -10.77 9.74
N TYR A 81 -5.54 -12.08 9.50
CA TYR A 81 -5.72 -12.61 8.15
C TYR A 81 -6.93 -11.97 7.45
N ASN A 82 -8.07 -11.93 8.14
CA ASN A 82 -9.29 -11.33 7.59
C ASN A 82 -9.12 -9.82 7.38
N LEU A 83 -8.43 -9.14 8.27
CA LEU A 83 -8.13 -7.72 8.13
C LEU A 83 -7.31 -7.46 6.86
N ALA A 84 -6.26 -8.25 6.63
CA ALA A 84 -5.42 -8.13 5.45
C ALA A 84 -6.23 -8.30 4.16
N CYS A 85 -7.07 -9.33 4.09
CA CYS A 85 -7.93 -9.58 2.94
C CYS A 85 -8.92 -8.45 2.71
N ASN A 86 -9.57 -7.96 3.77
CA ASN A 86 -10.54 -6.86 3.67
C ASN A 86 -9.89 -5.56 3.25
N MET A 87 -8.72 -5.22 3.81
CA MET A 87 -8.01 -4.00 3.43
C MET A 87 -7.52 -4.07 1.99
N CYS A 88 -7.07 -5.25 1.54
CA CYS A 88 -6.67 -5.48 0.17
C CYS A 88 -7.84 -5.25 -0.79
N GLU A 89 -9.00 -5.84 -0.51
CA GLU A 89 -10.21 -5.66 -1.34
C GLU A 89 -10.66 -4.20 -1.37
N ASN A 90 -10.67 -3.54 -0.22
CA ASN A 90 -11.05 -2.12 -0.13
C ASN A 90 -10.10 -1.23 -0.93
N LEU A 91 -8.81 -1.49 -0.88
CA LEU A 91 -7.82 -0.72 -1.64
C LEU A 91 -8.01 -0.92 -3.15
N ILE A 92 -8.25 -2.16 -3.59
CA ILE A 92 -8.50 -2.46 -5.01
C ILE A 92 -9.75 -1.72 -5.50
N GLU A 93 -10.83 -1.73 -4.72
CA GLU A 93 -12.05 -0.99 -5.03
C GLU A 93 -11.78 0.52 -5.14
N GLU A 94 -11.03 1.05 -4.19
CA GLU A 94 -10.63 2.46 -4.16
C GLU A 94 -9.84 2.85 -5.41
N ILE A 95 -8.89 1.99 -5.82
CA ILE A 95 -8.10 2.20 -7.05
C ILE A 95 -9.01 2.16 -8.29
N LYS A 96 -9.90 1.17 -8.38
CA LYS A 96 -10.81 1.02 -9.52
C LYS A 96 -11.79 2.19 -9.65
N LYS A 97 -12.21 2.77 -8.53
CA LYS A 97 -13.11 3.93 -8.50
C LYS A 97 -12.38 5.25 -8.65
N ASN A 98 -11.05 5.21 -8.80
CA ASN A 98 -10.21 6.40 -8.90
C ASN A 98 -10.32 7.33 -7.69
N GLU A 99 -10.41 6.74 -6.51
CA GLU A 99 -10.59 7.47 -5.24
C GLU A 99 -9.34 7.48 -4.35
N ASN A 100 -8.26 6.80 -4.77
CA ASN A 100 -7.03 6.78 -3.96
C ASN A 100 -6.29 8.10 -4.03
N ILE A 101 -5.99 8.67 -2.85
CA ILE A 101 -5.38 10.00 -2.76
C ILE A 101 -3.96 10.06 -3.34
N PHE A 102 -3.19 8.99 -3.20
CA PHE A 102 -1.80 8.97 -3.70
C PHE A 102 -1.76 8.85 -5.21
N ILE A 103 -2.66 8.09 -5.81
CA ILE A 103 -2.75 7.93 -7.27
C ILE A 103 -3.27 9.22 -7.91
N ASN A 104 -4.24 9.87 -7.28
CA ASN A 104 -4.87 11.09 -7.81
C ASN A 104 -4.07 12.36 -7.56
N MET A 105 -3.12 12.31 -6.64
CA MET A 105 -2.30 13.46 -6.31
C MET A 105 -1.15 13.58 -7.31
N ASP A 106 -0.95 14.76 -7.89
CA ASP A 106 0.19 14.94 -8.76
C ASP A 106 1.51 14.88 -7.96
N LYS A 107 2.59 14.55 -8.64
CA LYS A 107 3.90 14.36 -8.04
C LYS A 107 4.37 15.59 -7.24
N LYS A 108 4.12 16.80 -7.73
CA LYS A 108 4.50 18.04 -7.08
C LYS A 108 3.80 18.20 -5.73
N LYS A 109 2.50 17.87 -5.66
CA LYS A 109 1.73 17.91 -4.43
C LYS A 109 2.19 16.85 -3.44
N LEU A 110 2.53 15.66 -3.90
CA LEU A 110 3.10 14.61 -3.07
C LEU A 110 4.37 15.09 -2.39
N ILE A 111 5.29 15.67 -3.14
CA ILE A 111 6.54 16.19 -2.61
C ILE A 111 6.28 17.31 -1.59
N GLN A 112 5.43 18.27 -1.91
CA GLN A 112 5.13 19.39 -1.02
C GLN A 112 4.49 18.94 0.29
N ARG A 113 3.60 17.95 0.25
CA ARG A 113 2.82 17.52 1.41
C ARG A 113 3.58 16.59 2.35
N TYR A 114 4.42 15.72 1.82
CA TYR A 114 5.04 14.63 2.58
C TYR A 114 6.56 14.70 2.73
N PHE A 115 7.23 15.59 2.01
CA PHE A 115 8.70 15.70 2.00
C PHE A 115 9.25 17.09 2.35
N ILE A 116 8.43 17.96 2.87
CA ILE A 116 8.91 19.28 3.28
C ILE A 116 9.74 19.17 4.55
#